data_34c3f2388b043ce7aa7dd762d9e566e5
#
_entry.id   34c3f2388b043ce7aa7dd762d9e566e5
#
_cell.length_a   1.000
_cell.length_b   1.000
_cell.length_c   1.000
_cell.angle_alpha   90.00
_cell.angle_beta   90.00
_cell.angle_gamma   90.00
#
_symmetry.space_group_name_H-M   'P 1'
#
loop_
_entity.id
_entity.type
_entity.pdbx_description
1 polymer ?
#
loop_
_entity_poly.entity_id
_entity_poly.type
_entity_poly.pdbx_seq_one_letter_code
_entity_poly.pdbx_strand_id
1 'polypeptide(L)'
;MIVVGDTSGLVAAFNSADPEHINARAALQQAALTVVSPLVLLEVEHVTTRNLNRPAAYAVNDWLLGQERTGRIEVPMVSADLLRIARRVQNRYLALRLDLTDATNVALAERYETTEILTLDRRDFRAITPLTGHAAFRLLPDDL
;
A
#
# COMPACT_ATOMS: atom_id res chain seq x y z
N MET A 1 -14.70 3.18 2.85
CA MET A 1 -14.03 2.01 2.25
C MET A 1 -12.73 1.69 2.96
N ILE A 2 -12.32 0.45 2.92
CA ILE A 2 -11.01 0.00 3.42
C ILE A 2 -10.05 -0.04 2.24
N VAL A 3 -8.89 0.57 2.39
CA VAL A 3 -7.88 0.67 1.34
C VAL A 3 -6.57 0.09 1.85
N VAL A 4 -5.90 -0.71 1.04
CA VAL A 4 -4.52 -1.13 1.32
C VAL A 4 -3.57 -0.08 0.72
N GLY A 5 -2.75 0.52 1.56
CA GLY A 5 -1.79 1.54 1.13
C GLY A 5 -0.50 0.91 0.62
N ASP A 6 -0.22 1.10 -0.67
CA ASP A 6 1.06 0.71 -1.25
C ASP A 6 2.05 1.86 -1.18
N THR A 7 3.33 1.52 -1.22
CA THR A 7 4.44 2.49 -1.07
C THR A 7 4.33 3.66 -2.04
N SER A 8 4.14 3.38 -3.33
CA SER A 8 4.08 4.43 -4.36
C SER A 8 2.93 5.41 -4.13
N GLY A 9 1.76 4.89 -3.77
CA GLY A 9 0.58 5.72 -3.49
C GLY A 9 0.76 6.58 -2.25
N LEU A 10 1.32 6.02 -1.18
CA LEU A 10 1.57 6.76 0.05
C LEU A 10 2.66 7.82 -0.14
N VAL A 11 3.76 7.49 -0.80
CA VAL A 11 4.82 8.47 -1.09
C VAL A 11 4.26 9.64 -1.90
N ALA A 12 3.45 9.38 -2.92
CA ALA A 12 2.81 10.44 -3.69
C ALA A 12 1.89 11.31 -2.83
N ALA A 13 1.16 10.70 -1.89
CA ALA A 13 0.26 11.44 -1.00
C ALA A 13 1.00 12.41 -0.07
N PHE A 14 2.29 12.17 0.21
CA PHE A 14 3.10 13.01 1.09
C PHE A 14 4.10 13.89 0.36
N ASN A 15 4.38 13.64 -0.92
CA ASN A 15 5.35 14.39 -1.70
C ASN A 15 4.64 15.39 -2.62
N SER A 16 4.63 16.66 -2.25
CA SER A 16 3.96 17.71 -3.02
C SER A 16 4.58 17.96 -4.41
N ALA A 17 5.80 17.47 -4.64
CA ALA A 17 6.44 17.54 -5.95
C ALA A 17 6.00 16.42 -6.90
N ASP A 18 5.31 15.39 -6.39
CA ASP A 18 4.82 14.30 -7.23
C ASP A 18 3.63 14.77 -8.07
N PRO A 19 3.61 14.49 -9.39
CA PRO A 19 2.47 14.87 -10.25
C PRO A 19 1.13 14.30 -9.78
N GLU A 20 1.14 13.17 -9.08
CA GLU A 20 -0.06 12.50 -8.57
C GLU A 20 -0.43 12.90 -7.14
N HIS A 21 0.30 13.86 -6.55
CA HIS A 21 0.15 14.21 -5.14
C HIS A 21 -1.29 14.55 -4.75
N ILE A 22 -1.96 15.43 -5.51
CA ILE A 22 -3.30 15.90 -5.17
C ILE A 22 -4.29 14.73 -5.16
N ASN A 23 -4.24 13.89 -6.18
CA ASN A 23 -5.15 12.77 -6.33
C ASN A 23 -4.87 11.65 -5.31
N ALA A 24 -3.60 11.34 -5.07
CA ALA A 24 -3.22 10.34 -4.08
C ALA A 24 -3.61 10.79 -2.66
N ARG A 25 -3.38 12.06 -2.34
CA ARG A 25 -3.76 12.62 -1.04
C ARG A 25 -5.28 12.60 -0.86
N ALA A 26 -6.04 12.96 -1.89
CA ALA A 26 -7.49 12.90 -1.84
C ALA A 26 -8.00 11.47 -1.59
N ALA A 27 -7.42 10.49 -2.26
CA ALA A 27 -7.78 9.09 -2.07
C ALA A 27 -7.50 8.64 -0.62
N LEU A 28 -6.34 9.01 -0.07
CA LEU A 28 -6.00 8.72 1.32
C LEU A 28 -6.98 9.36 2.30
N GLN A 29 -7.38 10.60 2.06
CA GLN A 29 -8.32 11.32 2.91
C GLN A 29 -9.73 10.75 2.85
N GLN A 30 -10.15 10.21 1.71
CA GLN A 30 -11.48 9.63 1.52
C GLN A 30 -11.62 8.22 2.11
N ALA A 31 -10.53 7.52 2.31
CA ALA A 31 -10.57 6.18 2.89
C ALA A 31 -11.06 6.22 4.34
N ALA A 32 -12.00 5.35 4.69
CA ALA A 32 -12.43 5.19 6.08
C ALA A 32 -11.31 4.57 6.93
N LEU A 33 -10.62 3.60 6.36
CA LEU A 33 -9.46 2.95 6.96
C LEU A 33 -8.43 2.67 5.87
N THR A 34 -7.18 3.02 6.11
CA THR A 34 -6.06 2.61 5.27
C THR A 34 -5.18 1.62 6.04
N VAL A 35 -5.00 0.46 5.47
CA VAL A 35 -4.14 -0.59 6.01
C VAL A 35 -2.73 -0.38 5.47
N VAL A 36 -1.77 -0.20 6.35
CA VAL A 36 -0.37 0.06 5.99
C VAL A 36 0.52 -1.03 6.57
N SER A 37 1.01 -1.91 5.72
CA SER A 37 1.94 -2.98 6.10
C SER A 37 3.21 -2.42 6.74
N PRO A 38 3.76 -3.07 7.79
CA PRO A 38 5.10 -2.73 8.28
C PRO A 38 6.17 -2.74 7.19
N LEU A 39 6.04 -3.60 6.18
CA LEU A 39 6.98 -3.62 5.04
C LEU A 39 6.87 -2.34 4.20
N VAL A 40 5.65 -1.81 4.06
CA VAL A 40 5.42 -0.53 3.39
C VAL A 40 6.03 0.62 4.19
N LEU A 41 5.92 0.62 5.51
CA LEU A 41 6.58 1.64 6.34
C LEU A 41 8.08 1.66 6.11
N LEU A 42 8.72 0.50 5.99
CA LEU A 42 10.14 0.40 5.69
C LEU A 42 10.46 0.97 4.30
N GLU A 43 9.69 0.62 3.29
CA GLU A 43 9.90 1.14 1.94
C GLU A 43 9.66 2.64 1.83
N VAL A 44 8.63 3.15 2.51
CA VAL A 44 8.36 4.60 2.58
C VAL A 44 9.55 5.33 3.17
N GLU A 45 10.16 4.79 4.23
CA GLU A 45 11.38 5.37 4.81
C GLU A 45 12.51 5.42 3.78
N HIS A 46 12.78 4.31 3.09
CA HIS A 46 13.87 4.25 2.10
C HIS A 46 13.63 5.21 0.93
N VAL A 47 12.44 5.19 0.35
CA VAL A 47 12.11 6.01 -0.81
C VAL A 47 12.12 7.51 -0.43
N THR A 48 11.53 7.87 0.68
CA THR A 48 11.46 9.27 1.13
C THR A 48 12.84 9.79 1.51
N THR A 49 13.67 8.96 2.16
CA THR A 49 15.04 9.32 2.49
C THR A 49 15.84 9.63 1.21
N ARG A 50 15.69 8.78 0.19
CA ARG A 50 16.40 8.94 -1.08
C ARG A 50 15.92 10.17 -1.87
N ASN A 51 14.60 10.40 -1.92
CA ASN A 51 14.02 11.46 -2.72
C ASN A 51 14.07 12.83 -2.04
N LEU A 52 14.02 12.87 -0.73
CA LEU A 52 14.03 14.10 0.08
C LEU A 52 15.18 14.04 1.09
N ASN A 53 14.90 13.56 2.29
CA ASN A 53 15.87 13.42 3.36
C ASN A 53 15.34 12.49 4.46
N ARG A 54 16.19 12.12 5.39
CA ARG A 54 15.82 11.23 6.50
C ARG A 54 14.83 11.86 7.48
N PRO A 55 14.97 13.14 7.88
CA PRO A 55 13.95 13.75 8.74
C PRO A 55 12.54 13.73 8.14
N ALA A 56 12.40 13.96 6.84
CA ALA A 56 11.10 13.85 6.15
C ALA A 56 10.55 12.43 6.20
N ALA A 57 11.40 11.42 6.00
CA ALA A 57 10.98 10.01 6.09
C ALA A 57 10.47 9.66 7.49
N TYR A 58 11.17 10.11 8.54
CA TYR A 58 10.74 9.90 9.91
C TYR A 58 9.41 10.59 10.19
N ALA A 59 9.24 11.81 9.70
CA ALA A 59 8.00 12.57 9.90
C ALA A 59 6.80 11.88 9.24
N VAL A 60 6.96 11.31 8.05
CA VAL A 60 5.89 10.56 7.38
C VAL A 60 5.48 9.34 8.19
N ASN A 61 6.44 8.54 8.64
CA ASN A 61 6.14 7.35 9.42
C ASN A 61 5.57 7.70 10.80
N ASP A 62 6.04 8.76 11.43
CA ASP A 62 5.46 9.24 12.69
C ASP A 62 3.99 9.63 12.51
N TRP A 63 3.67 10.31 11.39
CA TRP A 63 2.29 10.67 11.10
C TRP A 63 1.42 9.43 10.89
N LEU A 64 1.88 8.48 10.08
CA LEU A 64 1.13 7.23 9.82
C LEU A 64 0.87 6.46 11.11
N LEU A 65 1.88 6.29 11.94
CA LEU A 65 1.74 5.61 13.23
C LEU A 65 0.85 6.40 14.20
N GLY A 66 0.92 7.72 14.16
CA GLY A 66 0.03 8.58 14.96
C GLY A 66 -1.44 8.42 14.57
N GLN A 67 -1.73 8.24 13.29
CA GLN A 67 -3.09 8.06 12.79
C GLN A 67 -3.71 6.71 13.18
N GLU A 68 -2.92 5.74 13.61
CA GLU A 68 -3.44 4.47 14.14
C GLU A 68 -4.32 4.71 15.37
N ARG A 69 -3.97 5.69 16.19
CA ARG A 69 -4.74 6.05 17.39
C ARG A 69 -6.11 6.64 17.06
N THR A 70 -6.27 7.24 15.90
CA THR A 70 -7.55 7.81 15.45
C THR A 70 -8.42 6.78 14.72
N GLY A 71 -7.90 5.59 14.46
CA GLY A 71 -8.58 4.54 13.69
C GLY A 71 -8.62 4.76 12.20
N ARG A 72 -7.90 5.74 11.66
CA ARG A 72 -7.83 6.00 10.22
C ARG A 72 -6.77 5.18 9.51
N ILE A 73 -5.74 4.78 10.23
CA ILE A 73 -4.67 3.91 9.74
C ILE A 73 -4.63 2.68 10.64
N GLU A 74 -4.47 1.52 10.05
CA GLU A 74 -4.13 0.31 10.78
C GLU A 74 -2.82 -0.25 10.26
N VAL A 75 -1.89 -0.50 11.18
CA VAL A 75 -0.64 -1.20 10.88
C VAL A 75 -0.81 -2.63 11.36
N PRO A 76 -1.11 -3.58 10.46
CA PRO A 76 -1.41 -4.95 10.86
C PRO A 76 -0.15 -5.71 11.29
N MET A 77 -0.35 -6.74 12.11
CA MET A 77 0.68 -7.72 12.36
C MET A 77 0.90 -8.55 11.10
N VAL A 78 2.15 -8.65 10.66
CA VAL A 78 2.54 -9.50 9.53
C VAL A 78 3.19 -10.75 10.08
N SER A 79 2.42 -11.83 10.12
CA SER A 79 2.86 -13.13 10.63
C SER A 79 3.58 -13.94 9.56
N ALA A 80 4.24 -15.03 9.98
CA ALA A 80 4.82 -15.98 9.05
C ALA A 80 3.75 -16.59 8.13
N ASP A 81 2.53 -16.84 8.64
CA ASP A 81 1.45 -17.38 7.82
C ASP A 81 1.02 -16.42 6.72
N LEU A 82 0.92 -15.12 7.02
CA LEU A 82 0.64 -14.11 6.01
C LEU A 82 1.75 -14.06 4.95
N LEU A 83 3.01 -14.13 5.38
CA LEU A 83 4.15 -14.15 4.46
C LEU A 83 4.16 -15.41 3.58
N ARG A 84 3.70 -16.55 4.07
CA ARG A 84 3.53 -17.75 3.24
C ARG A 84 2.49 -17.55 2.15
N ILE A 85 1.38 -16.86 2.46
CA ILE A 85 0.39 -16.47 1.45
C ILE A 85 1.02 -15.54 0.41
N ALA A 86 1.78 -14.54 0.85
CA ALA A 86 2.50 -13.62 -0.04
C ALA A 86 3.48 -14.38 -0.95
N ARG A 87 4.21 -15.37 -0.42
CA ARG A 87 5.11 -16.20 -1.22
C ARG A 87 4.37 -17.01 -2.29
N ARG A 88 3.18 -17.52 -1.98
CA ARG A 88 2.35 -18.19 -3.00
C ARG A 88 1.94 -17.22 -4.12
N VAL A 89 1.63 -15.97 -3.78
CA VAL A 89 1.35 -14.92 -4.77
C VAL A 89 2.57 -14.67 -5.66
N GLN A 90 3.75 -14.54 -5.08
CA GLN A 90 4.98 -14.37 -5.87
C GLN A 90 5.21 -15.54 -6.82
N ASN A 91 4.97 -16.77 -6.37
CA ASN A 91 5.14 -17.97 -7.19
C ASN A 91 4.11 -18.05 -8.33
N ARG A 92 2.88 -17.62 -8.07
CA ARG A 92 1.81 -17.60 -9.08
C ARG A 92 2.10 -16.61 -10.21
N TYR A 93 2.73 -15.48 -9.88
CA TYR A 93 2.99 -14.38 -10.81
C TYR A 93 4.48 -14.14 -11.03
N LEU A 94 5.25 -15.22 -11.27
CA LEU A 94 6.72 -15.14 -11.40
C LEU A 94 7.18 -14.12 -12.44
N ALA A 95 6.45 -13.99 -13.54
CA ALA A 95 6.81 -13.06 -14.62
C ALA A 95 6.71 -11.59 -14.18
N LEU A 96 5.90 -11.28 -13.17
CA LEU A 96 5.76 -9.92 -12.67
C LEU A 96 6.91 -9.52 -11.74
N ARG A 97 7.65 -10.50 -11.21
CA ARG A 97 8.75 -10.26 -10.26
C ARG A 97 8.34 -9.41 -9.07
N LEU A 98 7.17 -9.72 -8.50
CA LEU A 98 6.66 -9.02 -7.33
C LEU A 98 7.64 -9.15 -6.18
N ASP A 99 7.92 -8.04 -5.51
CA ASP A 99 8.64 -8.12 -4.25
C ASP A 99 7.71 -8.57 -3.10
N LEU A 100 8.29 -8.82 -1.94
CA LEU A 100 7.52 -9.31 -0.81
C LEU A 100 6.52 -8.27 -0.29
N THR A 101 6.85 -6.99 -0.41
CA THR A 101 5.95 -5.90 0.00
C THR A 101 4.67 -5.91 -0.83
N ASP A 102 4.79 -5.97 -2.16
CA ASP A 102 3.64 -6.00 -3.07
C ASP A 102 2.78 -7.25 -2.86
N ALA A 103 3.43 -8.40 -2.76
CA ALA A 103 2.74 -9.67 -2.52
C ALA A 103 2.03 -9.69 -1.16
N THR A 104 2.63 -9.09 -0.14
CA THR A 104 2.00 -8.96 1.19
C THR A 104 0.77 -8.06 1.12
N ASN A 105 0.78 -7.00 0.32
CA ASN A 105 -0.39 -6.16 0.11
C ASN A 105 -1.55 -6.94 -0.53
N VAL A 106 -1.27 -7.84 -1.47
CA VAL A 106 -2.29 -8.73 -2.05
C VAL A 106 -2.90 -9.63 -0.96
N ALA A 107 -2.07 -10.19 -0.09
CA ALA A 107 -2.52 -11.02 1.02
C ALA A 107 -3.33 -10.22 2.05
N LEU A 108 -2.93 -9.00 2.35
CA LEU A 108 -3.66 -8.11 3.26
C LEU A 108 -5.02 -7.71 2.69
N ALA A 109 -5.11 -7.46 1.39
CA ALA A 109 -6.38 -7.16 0.74
C ALA A 109 -7.40 -8.29 0.96
N GLU A 110 -6.96 -9.54 0.89
CA GLU A 110 -7.83 -10.68 1.23
C GLU A 110 -8.25 -10.66 2.70
N ARG A 111 -7.29 -10.47 3.61
CA ARG A 111 -7.59 -10.44 5.06
C ARG A 111 -8.61 -9.38 5.43
N TYR A 112 -8.51 -8.19 4.81
CA TYR A 112 -9.43 -7.08 5.05
C TYR A 112 -10.64 -7.07 4.12
N GLU A 113 -10.78 -8.11 3.32
CA GLU A 113 -11.93 -8.27 2.40
C GLU A 113 -12.13 -7.04 1.51
N THR A 114 -11.04 -6.52 0.95
CA THR A 114 -11.09 -5.35 0.07
C THR A 114 -10.37 -5.61 -1.25
N THR A 115 -10.80 -4.89 -2.28
CA THR A 115 -10.11 -4.84 -3.57
C THR A 115 -9.48 -3.47 -3.82
N GLU A 116 -9.57 -2.54 -2.86
CA GLU A 116 -9.11 -1.17 -3.02
C GLU A 116 -7.64 -1.06 -2.63
N ILE A 117 -6.79 -0.61 -3.57
CA ILE A 117 -5.36 -0.38 -3.31
C ILE A 117 -5.00 1.03 -3.71
N LEU A 118 -4.38 1.78 -2.81
CA LEU A 118 -3.79 3.08 -3.10
C LEU A 118 -2.38 2.85 -3.65
N THR A 119 -2.21 2.95 -4.96
CA THR A 119 -0.95 2.65 -5.63
C THR A 119 -0.81 3.41 -6.94
N LEU A 120 0.43 3.68 -7.34
CA LEU A 120 0.77 4.13 -8.68
C LEU A 120 1.38 3.00 -9.52
N ASP A 121 1.54 1.81 -8.95
CA ASP A 121 2.02 0.63 -9.67
C ASP A 121 0.87 -0.07 -10.40
N ARG A 122 0.47 0.53 -11.49
CA ARG A 122 -0.66 0.07 -12.30
C ARG A 122 -0.36 -1.23 -13.01
N ARG A 123 0.85 -1.39 -13.51
CA ARG A 123 1.26 -2.55 -14.30
C ARG A 123 1.03 -3.85 -13.52
N ASP A 124 1.57 -3.93 -12.31
CA ASP A 124 1.54 -5.17 -11.54
C ASP A 124 0.15 -5.43 -10.96
N PHE A 125 -0.46 -4.44 -10.33
CA PHE A 125 -1.77 -4.65 -9.70
C PHE A 125 -2.92 -4.82 -10.71
N ARG A 126 -2.80 -4.33 -11.95
CA ARG A 126 -3.76 -4.64 -13.02
C ARG A 126 -3.64 -6.10 -13.49
N ALA A 127 -2.47 -6.70 -13.37
CA ALA A 127 -2.21 -8.07 -13.81
C ALA A 127 -2.56 -9.14 -12.76
N ILE A 128 -2.78 -8.74 -11.51
CA ILE A 128 -3.05 -9.66 -10.40
C ILE A 128 -4.55 -9.76 -10.16
N THR A 129 -5.04 -11.00 -10.01
CA THR A 129 -6.41 -11.25 -9.56
C THR A 129 -6.45 -11.25 -8.04
N PRO A 130 -7.38 -10.49 -7.41
CA PRO A 130 -7.55 -10.51 -5.96
C PRO A 130 -7.84 -11.91 -5.42
N LEU A 131 -7.28 -12.22 -4.25
CA LEU A 131 -7.54 -13.51 -3.57
C LEU A 131 -8.97 -13.61 -3.02
N THR A 132 -9.69 -12.50 -2.97
CA THR A 132 -11.10 -12.45 -2.54
C THR A 132 -12.07 -13.10 -3.53
N GLY A 133 -11.61 -13.44 -4.73
CA GLY A 133 -12.49 -13.94 -5.80
C GLY A 133 -13.07 -12.87 -6.71
N HIS A 134 -12.80 -11.58 -6.45
CA HIS A 134 -13.18 -10.50 -7.37
C HIS A 134 -12.31 -10.55 -8.63
N ALA A 135 -12.82 -10.01 -9.74
CA ALA A 135 -12.15 -10.09 -11.04
C ALA A 135 -10.89 -9.21 -11.11
N ALA A 136 -10.88 -8.07 -10.43
CA ALA A 136 -9.78 -7.10 -10.49
C ALA A 136 -9.71 -6.26 -9.23
N PHE A 137 -8.51 -5.73 -8.96
CA PHE A 137 -8.32 -4.67 -7.98
C PHE A 137 -8.86 -3.34 -8.52
N ARG A 138 -9.35 -2.52 -7.60
CA ARG A 138 -9.65 -1.12 -7.86
C ARG A 138 -8.46 -0.30 -7.38
N LEU A 139 -7.77 0.36 -8.32
CA LEU A 139 -6.56 1.11 -8.02
C LEU A 139 -6.89 2.58 -7.82
N LEU A 140 -6.54 3.10 -6.66
CA LEU A 140 -6.72 4.51 -6.33
C LEU A 140 -5.36 5.22 -6.47
N PRO A 141 -5.32 6.44 -6.98
CA PRO A 141 -6.45 7.31 -7.34
C PRO A 141 -7.09 7.07 -8.71
N ASP A 142 -6.55 6.22 -9.56
CA ASP A 142 -6.98 6.08 -10.96
C ASP A 142 -8.47 5.72 -11.11
N ASP A 143 -8.95 4.82 -10.29
CA ASP A 143 -10.31 4.25 -10.41
C ASP A 143 -11.33 4.93 -9.48
N LEU A 144 -10.97 6.09 -8.96
CA LEU A 144 -11.91 6.88 -8.14
C LEU A 144 -13.11 7.35 -8.95
#